data_3f59f76db56a7140654a898324c83e91
#
_entry.id   3f59f76db56a7140654a898324c83e91
#
_cell.length_a   1.000
_cell.length_b   1.000
_cell.length_c   1.000
_cell.angle_alpha   90.00
_cell.angle_beta   90.00
_cell.angle_gamma   90.00
#
_symmetry.space_group_name_H-M   'P 1'
#
loop_
_entity.id
_entity.type
_entity.pdbx_description
1 polymer ?
#
loop_
_entity_poly.entity_id
_entity_poly.type
_entity_poly.pdbx_seq_one_letter_code
_entity_poly.pdbx_strand_id
1 'polypeptide(L)' 'MNKSRVTEYILAYMQEKGISASEISEQTQVPEEKLHPDYKERLLAEEFLELCVFLQLSPEAIAKTIRK' A
#
# COMPACT_ATOMS: atom_id res chain seq x y z
N MET A 1 -2.14 16.42 7.27
CA MET A 1 -1.59 15.25 6.64
C MET A 1 -2.37 14.01 7.03
N ASN A 2 -2.99 13.39 6.10
CA ASN A 2 -3.97 12.37 6.42
C ASN A 2 -3.54 10.96 6.08
N LYS A 3 -2.52 10.81 5.26
CA LYS A 3 -2.03 9.50 4.91
C LYS A 3 -0.57 9.38 5.30
N SER A 4 -0.18 8.17 5.68
CA SER A 4 1.22 7.92 5.92
C SER A 4 1.94 7.90 4.57
N ARG A 5 3.23 8.19 4.63
CA ARG A 5 4.03 8.12 3.41
C ARG A 5 4.12 6.71 2.88
N VAL A 6 4.01 5.74 3.77
CA VAL A 6 4.02 4.35 3.36
C VAL A 6 2.81 4.05 2.48
N THR A 7 1.64 4.51 2.91
CA THR A 7 0.43 4.30 2.13
C THR A 7 0.54 4.99 0.78
N GLU A 8 1.05 6.21 0.77
CA GLU A 8 1.22 6.93 -0.50
C GLU A 8 2.16 6.21 -1.43
N TYR A 9 3.23 5.64 -0.88
CA TYR A 9 4.18 4.89 -1.68
C TYR A 9 3.50 3.70 -2.36
N ILE A 10 2.71 2.96 -1.61
CA ILE A 10 2.04 1.79 -2.13
C ILE A 10 1.03 2.16 -3.20
N LEU A 11 0.26 3.23 -2.97
CA LEU A 11 -0.72 3.66 -3.96
C LEU A 11 -0.04 4.10 -5.25
N ALA A 12 1.07 4.80 -5.14
CA ALA A 12 1.82 5.22 -6.32
C ALA A 12 2.38 4.03 -7.06
N TYR A 13 2.87 3.04 -6.32
CA TYR A 13 3.41 1.82 -6.94
C TYR A 13 2.33 1.09 -7.71
N MET A 14 1.15 0.97 -7.10
CA MET A 14 0.03 0.33 -7.78
C MET A 14 -0.30 1.04 -9.09
N GLN A 15 -0.34 2.35 -9.03
CA GLN A 15 -0.68 3.15 -10.20
C GLN A 15 0.36 2.98 -11.30
N GLU A 16 1.60 2.99 -10.92
CA GLU A 16 2.69 2.86 -11.87
C GLU A 16 2.67 1.49 -12.55
N LYS A 17 2.34 0.45 -11.80
CA LYS A 17 2.32 -0.91 -12.34
C LYS A 17 0.98 -1.30 -12.93
N GLY A 18 -0.02 -0.44 -12.82
CA GLY A 18 -1.32 -0.74 -13.36
C GLY A 18 -2.07 -1.80 -12.58
N ILE A 19 -1.83 -1.89 -11.28
CA ILE A 19 -2.48 -2.86 -10.43
C ILE A 19 -3.70 -2.21 -9.79
N SER A 20 -4.86 -2.85 -9.91
CA SER A 20 -6.08 -2.27 -9.36
C SER A 20 -6.25 -2.65 -7.90
N ALA A 21 -6.97 -1.80 -7.16
CA ALA A 21 -7.27 -2.07 -5.77
C ALA A 21 -8.11 -3.33 -5.64
N SER A 22 -9.00 -3.55 -6.60
CA SER A 22 -9.85 -4.73 -6.59
C SER A 22 -9.02 -6.01 -6.69
N GLU A 23 -8.03 -5.99 -7.55
CA GLU A 23 -7.16 -7.15 -7.73
C GLU A 23 -6.40 -7.47 -6.45
N ILE A 24 -5.87 -6.45 -5.80
CA ILE A 24 -5.13 -6.65 -4.57
C ILE A 24 -6.07 -7.16 -3.47
N SER A 25 -7.26 -6.60 -3.40
CA SER A 25 -8.21 -7.02 -2.39
C SER A 25 -8.59 -8.48 -2.53
N GLU A 26 -8.65 -8.98 -3.76
CA GLU A 26 -8.94 -10.38 -3.99
C GLU A 26 -7.80 -11.31 -3.60
N GLN A 27 -6.57 -10.83 -3.75
CA GLN A 27 -5.41 -11.66 -3.51
C GLN A 27 -4.87 -11.55 -2.09
N THR A 28 -5.30 -10.54 -1.36
CA THR A 28 -4.87 -10.32 0.01
C THR A 28 -6.11 -10.17 0.88
N GLN A 29 -5.89 -9.89 2.16
CA GLN A 29 -7.00 -9.65 3.07
C GLN A 29 -7.24 -8.18 3.30
N VAL A 30 -6.62 -7.34 2.48
CA VAL A 30 -6.75 -5.89 2.62
C VAL A 30 -8.04 -5.45 1.93
N PRO A 31 -8.92 -4.74 2.64
CA PRO A 31 -10.14 -4.24 2.00
C PRO A 31 -9.83 -3.27 0.88
N GLU A 32 -10.59 -3.37 -0.18
CA GLU A 32 -10.37 -2.52 -1.36
C GLU A 32 -10.47 -1.04 -1.01
N GLU A 33 -11.38 -0.70 -0.12
CA GLU A 33 -11.60 0.71 0.22
C GLU A 33 -10.35 1.35 0.83
N LYS A 34 -9.53 0.56 1.49
CA LYS A 34 -8.30 1.10 2.08
C LYS A 34 -7.23 1.42 1.05
N LEU A 35 -7.43 0.98 -0.16
CA LEU A 35 -6.46 1.19 -1.23
C LEU A 35 -6.85 2.37 -2.13
N HIS A 36 -7.84 3.13 -1.72
CA HIS A 36 -8.25 4.32 -2.46
C HIS A 36 -7.55 5.55 -1.90
N PRO A 37 -7.24 6.51 -2.79
CA PRO A 37 -6.57 7.74 -2.32
C PRO A 37 -7.41 8.54 -1.34
N ASP A 38 -8.73 8.34 -1.38
CA ASP A 38 -9.63 9.10 -0.51
C ASP A 38 -9.79 8.51 0.87
N TYR A 39 -9.26 7.32 1.09
CA TYR A 39 -9.38 6.68 2.39
C TYR A 39 -8.60 7.48 3.43
N LYS A 40 -9.24 7.77 4.54
CA LYS A 40 -8.66 8.71 5.50
C LYS A 40 -7.79 8.06 6.55
N GLU A 41 -7.89 6.76 6.70
CA GLU A 41 -7.12 6.08 7.73
C GLU A 41 -5.93 5.36 7.12
N ARG A 42 -5.03 4.96 8.00
CA ARG A 42 -3.83 4.28 7.57
C ARG A 42 -4.08 2.79 7.46
N LEU A 43 -3.23 2.14 6.69
CA LEU A 43 -3.20 0.70 6.67
C LEU A 43 -2.69 0.18 8.00
N LEU A 44 -3.24 -0.95 8.43
CA LEU A 44 -2.69 -1.63 9.59
C LEU A 44 -1.34 -2.24 9.23
N ALA A 45 -0.52 -2.49 10.26
CA ALA A 45 0.80 -3.06 10.02
C ALA A 45 0.69 -4.39 9.29
N GLU A 46 -0.26 -5.23 9.68
CA GLU A 46 -0.45 -6.50 9.02
C GLU A 46 -0.84 -6.35 7.57
N GLU A 47 -1.68 -5.37 7.30
CA GLU A 47 -2.10 -5.11 5.91
C GLU A 47 -0.93 -4.63 5.08
N PHE A 48 -0.11 -3.77 5.65
CA PHE A 48 1.05 -3.29 4.94
C PHE A 48 2.01 -4.42 4.61
N LEU A 49 2.24 -5.30 5.57
CA LEU A 49 3.14 -6.43 5.34
C LEU A 49 2.59 -7.36 4.28
N GLU A 50 1.29 -7.58 4.29
CA GLU A 50 0.68 -8.44 3.31
C GLU A 50 0.81 -7.84 1.90
N LEU A 51 0.65 -6.53 1.79
CA LEU A 51 0.83 -5.87 0.52
C LEU A 51 2.27 -5.98 0.04
N CYS A 52 3.22 -5.87 0.96
CA CYS A 52 4.62 -6.00 0.58
C CYS A 52 4.90 -7.39 0.01
N VAL A 53 4.31 -8.42 0.61
CA VAL A 53 4.50 -9.78 0.10
C VAL A 53 3.86 -9.91 -1.28
N PHE A 54 2.65 -9.42 -1.43
CA PHE A 54 1.95 -9.54 -2.70
C PHE A 54 2.66 -8.78 -3.81
N LEU A 55 3.12 -7.59 -3.52
CA LEU A 55 3.77 -6.73 -4.50
C LEU A 55 5.26 -7.00 -4.61
N GLN A 56 5.78 -7.89 -3.79
CA GLN A 56 7.21 -8.23 -3.77
C GLN A 56 8.05 -7.01 -3.44
N LEU A 57 7.59 -6.24 -2.47
CA LEU A 57 8.29 -5.08 -1.99
C LEU A 57 8.95 -5.38 -0.66
N SER A 58 10.03 -4.67 -0.37
CA SER A 58 10.72 -4.80 0.90
C SER A 58 10.29 -3.65 1.81
N PRO A 59 9.72 -3.95 2.99
CA PRO A 59 9.39 -2.87 3.92
C PRO A 59 10.59 -2.01 4.27
N GLU A 60 11.75 -2.63 4.34
CA GLU A 60 12.97 -1.90 4.63
C GLU A 60 13.34 -0.94 3.52
N ALA A 61 13.21 -1.36 2.29
CA ALA A 61 13.49 -0.51 1.15
C ALA A 61 12.52 0.67 1.10
N ILE A 62 11.25 0.41 1.40
CA ILE A 62 10.27 1.48 1.42
C ILE A 62 10.62 2.49 2.50
N ALA A 63 11.00 2.02 3.67
CA ALA A 63 11.36 2.92 4.76
C ALA A 63 12.54 3.80 4.37
N LYS A 64 13.52 3.25 3.69
CA LYS A 64 14.65 4.04 3.26
C LYS A 64 14.26 5.08 2.23
N THR A 65 13.33 4.75 1.37
CA THR A 65 12.90 5.67 0.33
C THR A 65 12.15 6.86 0.93
N ILE A 66 11.27 6.61 1.87
CA ILE A 66 10.44 7.69 2.40
C ILE A 66 11.15 8.50 3.47
N ARG A 67 12.30 8.07 3.93
CA ARG A 67 13.03 8.82 4.94
C ARG A 67 13.82 9.98 4.39
N LYS A 68 13.97 10.06 3.13
CA LYS A 68 14.75 11.14 2.54
C LYS A 68 14.07 12.50 2.64
#